data_d8fc2812ab2c5001eb575fab6108a94e
#
_entry.id   d8fc2812ab2c5001eb575fab6108a94e
#
_cell.length_a   1.000
_cell.length_b   1.000
_cell.length_c   1.000
_cell.angle_alpha   90.00
_cell.angle_beta   90.00
_cell.angle_gamma   90.00
#
_symmetry.space_group_name_H-M   'P 1'
#
loop_
_entity.id
_entity.type
_entity.pdbx_description
1 polymer ?
#
loop_
_entity_poly.entity_id
_entity_poly.type
_entity_poly.pdbx_seq_one_letter_code
_entity_poly.pdbx_strand_id
1 'polypeptide(L)'
;MTLEELHHKDVSQARTGANLGRADDLAFSPETGRIEGLILHGRPRLFGLLGRQEDITLPWGDLAQWGEDVILVNTEVAIPERPSLLRRLLGR
;
A
#
# COMPACT_ATOMS: atom_id res chain seq x y z
N MET A 1 4.33 15.59 -9.67
CA MET A 1 4.59 14.14 -9.61
C MET A 1 3.83 13.43 -10.72
N THR A 2 4.45 12.47 -11.36
CA THR A 2 3.81 11.63 -12.37
C THR A 2 3.42 10.28 -11.78
N LEU A 3 2.59 9.53 -12.50
CA LEU A 3 2.25 8.18 -12.10
C LEU A 3 3.48 7.28 -12.08
N GLU A 4 4.41 7.52 -13.00
CA GLU A 4 5.65 6.75 -13.03
C GLU A 4 6.47 6.97 -11.75
N GLU A 5 6.60 8.21 -11.32
CA GLU A 5 7.28 8.51 -10.06
C GLU A 5 6.57 7.89 -8.88
N LEU A 6 5.24 7.88 -8.90
CA LEU A 6 4.44 7.27 -7.85
C LEU A 6 4.74 5.79 -7.70
N HIS A 7 4.88 5.09 -8.82
CA HIS A 7 5.13 3.65 -8.82
C HIS A 7 6.46 3.26 -8.19
N HIS A 8 7.38 4.20 -8.04
CA HIS A 8 8.67 3.95 -7.42
C HIS A 8 8.69 4.22 -5.92
N LYS A 9 7.56 4.63 -5.36
CA LYS A 9 7.48 4.97 -3.94
C LYS A 9 6.89 3.84 -3.13
N ASP A 10 7.50 3.56 -1.98
CA ASP A 10 6.94 2.67 -0.99
C ASP A 10 5.97 3.44 -0.09
N VAL A 11 5.01 2.72 0.46
CA VAL A 11 4.03 3.29 1.38
C VAL A 11 4.28 2.71 2.76
N SER A 12 4.42 3.58 3.75
CA SER A 12 4.69 3.17 5.12
C SER A 12 3.70 3.83 6.08
N GLN A 13 3.31 3.08 7.11
CA GLN A 13 2.49 3.62 8.18
C GLN A 13 3.34 4.55 9.04
N ALA A 14 2.91 5.80 9.18
CA ALA A 14 3.70 6.81 9.89
C ALA A 14 3.90 6.47 11.37
N ARG A 15 2.87 5.90 12.01
CA ARG A 15 2.92 5.61 13.44
C ARG A 15 3.83 4.45 13.80
N THR A 16 3.92 3.46 12.92
CA THR A 16 4.63 2.22 13.24
C THR A 16 5.85 1.98 12.38
N GLY A 17 5.99 2.71 11.29
CA GLY A 17 7.04 2.47 10.31
C GLY A 17 6.83 1.22 9.48
N ALA A 18 5.70 0.55 9.62
CA ALA A 18 5.42 -0.68 8.88
C ALA A 18 5.33 -0.38 7.38
N ASN A 19 6.02 -1.17 6.58
CA ASN A 19 5.94 -1.07 5.12
C ASN A 19 4.66 -1.74 4.66
N LEU A 20 3.78 -0.97 4.02
CA LEU A 20 2.49 -1.46 3.56
C LEU A 20 2.53 -1.94 2.11
N GLY A 21 3.61 -1.67 1.41
CA GLY A 21 3.75 -2.05 0.02
C GLY A 21 4.10 -0.87 -0.85
N ARG A 22 3.97 -1.06 -2.15
CA ARG A 22 4.29 -0.02 -3.14
C ARG A 22 3.00 0.64 -3.61
N ALA A 23 3.09 1.93 -3.90
CA ALA A 23 1.98 2.66 -4.51
C ALA A 23 1.83 2.19 -5.96
N ASP A 24 0.72 1.53 -6.25
CA ASP A 24 0.53 0.92 -7.56
C ASP A 24 -0.41 1.71 -8.46
N ASP A 25 -1.41 2.38 -7.88
CA ASP A 25 -2.39 3.09 -8.69
C ASP A 25 -3.11 4.15 -7.87
N LEU A 26 -3.90 4.95 -8.54
CA LEU A 26 -4.75 5.97 -7.92
C LEU A 26 -6.21 5.71 -8.30
N ALA A 27 -7.08 5.87 -7.31
CA ALA A 27 -8.51 5.89 -7.55
C ALA A 27 -8.96 7.33 -7.68
N PHE A 28 -9.71 7.66 -8.71
CA PHE A 28 -10.26 9.00 -8.87
C PHE A 28 -11.72 8.91 -9.31
N SER A 29 -12.46 9.97 -9.02
CA SER A 29 -13.84 10.07 -9.44
C SER A 29 -13.90 10.80 -10.79
N PRO A 30 -14.39 10.15 -11.84
CA PRO A 30 -14.52 10.82 -13.13
C PRO A 30 -15.59 11.92 -13.11
N GLU A 31 -16.50 11.86 -12.16
CA GLU A 31 -17.56 12.86 -12.04
C GLU A 31 -17.05 14.18 -11.49
N THR A 32 -16.14 14.13 -10.52
CA THR A 32 -15.58 15.31 -9.88
C THR A 32 -14.16 15.62 -10.32
N GLY A 33 -13.46 14.64 -10.91
CA GLY A 33 -12.05 14.76 -11.26
C GLY A 33 -11.12 14.70 -10.05
N ARG A 34 -11.62 14.34 -8.89
CA ARG A 34 -10.81 14.30 -7.67
C ARG A 34 -10.24 12.93 -7.42
N ILE A 35 -9.04 12.91 -6.84
CA ILE A 35 -8.41 11.68 -6.39
C ILE A 35 -9.05 11.25 -5.08
N GLU A 36 -9.50 10.00 -5.03
CA GLU A 36 -10.17 9.45 -3.86
C GLU A 36 -9.23 8.66 -2.96
N GLY A 37 -8.21 8.07 -3.53
CA GLY A 37 -7.31 7.26 -2.75
C GLY A 37 -6.13 6.72 -3.52
N LEU A 38 -5.27 6.04 -2.78
CA LEU A 38 -4.09 5.36 -3.29
C LEU A 38 -4.33 3.86 -3.23
N ILE A 39 -4.03 3.17 -4.30
CA ILE A 39 -4.26 1.72 -4.39
C ILE A 39 -2.95 0.98 -4.25
N LEU A 40 -2.93 0.04 -3.31
CA LEU A 40 -1.84 -0.90 -3.14
C LEU A 40 -2.33 -2.26 -3.62
N HIS A 41 -1.71 -2.79 -4.66
CA HIS A 41 -2.10 -4.09 -5.19
C HIS A 41 -1.68 -5.21 -4.26
N GLY A 42 -2.53 -6.21 -4.10
CA GLY A 42 -2.20 -7.39 -3.34
C GLY A 42 -1.07 -8.17 -4.01
N ARG A 43 -0.26 -8.83 -3.19
CA ARG A 43 0.83 -9.65 -3.69
C ARG A 43 0.41 -11.09 -3.88
N PRO A 44 0.99 -11.80 -4.84
CA PRO A 44 0.74 -13.23 -4.97
C PRO A 44 1.18 -13.95 -3.69
N ARG A 45 0.34 -14.88 -3.24
CA ARG A 45 0.68 -15.73 -2.10
C ARG A 45 1.41 -16.96 -2.59
N LEU A 46 2.49 -17.32 -1.90
CA LEU A 46 3.26 -18.53 -2.21
C LEU A 46 3.50 -18.67 -3.73
N PHE A 47 4.11 -17.63 -4.32
CA PHE A 47 4.42 -17.60 -5.75
C PHE A 47 3.17 -17.75 -6.63
N GLY A 48 2.03 -17.28 -6.14
CA GLY A 48 0.79 -17.30 -6.89
C GLY A 48 -0.02 -18.58 -6.76
N LEU A 49 0.48 -19.56 -6.03
CA LEU A 49 -0.23 -20.85 -5.86
C LEU A 49 -1.50 -20.72 -5.03
N LEU A 50 -1.52 -19.80 -4.07
CA LEU A 50 -2.67 -19.55 -3.21
C LEU A 50 -3.43 -18.29 -3.59
N GLY A 51 -3.21 -17.77 -4.79
CA GLY A 51 -3.86 -16.55 -5.25
C GLY A 51 -3.16 -15.29 -4.75
N ARG A 52 -3.84 -14.16 -4.82
CA ARG A 52 -3.32 -12.85 -4.44
C ARG A 52 -4.07 -12.32 -3.24
N GLN A 53 -3.38 -11.50 -2.45
CA GLN A 53 -4.07 -10.70 -1.44
C GLN A 53 -4.95 -9.67 -2.14
N GLU A 54 -6.00 -9.24 -1.45
CA GLU A 54 -6.88 -8.22 -1.99
C GLU A 54 -6.15 -6.88 -2.09
N ASP A 55 -6.52 -6.10 -3.09
CA ASP A 55 -6.03 -4.74 -3.22
C ASP A 55 -6.57 -3.89 -2.08
N ILE A 56 -5.75 -2.94 -1.67
CA ILE A 56 -6.09 -2.04 -0.57
C ILE A 56 -6.18 -0.63 -1.12
N THR A 57 -7.26 0.06 -0.82
CA THR A 57 -7.41 1.47 -1.17
C THR A 57 -7.27 2.31 0.09
N LEU A 58 -6.26 3.17 0.10
CA LEU A 58 -6.03 4.10 1.19
C LEU A 58 -6.72 5.43 0.88
N PRO A 59 -7.59 5.94 1.77
CA PRO A 59 -8.22 7.22 1.52
C PRO A 59 -7.21 8.33 1.31
N TRP A 60 -7.47 9.21 0.38
CA TRP A 60 -6.53 10.28 0.04
C TRP A 60 -6.18 11.16 1.23
N GLY A 61 -7.16 11.39 2.12
CA GLY A 61 -6.94 12.20 3.32
C GLY A 61 -6.01 11.58 4.35
N ASP A 62 -5.75 10.27 4.26
CA ASP A 62 -4.86 9.59 5.18
C ASP A 62 -3.38 9.72 4.79
N LEU A 63 -3.09 10.28 3.64
CA LEU A 63 -1.71 10.49 3.20
C LEU A 63 -1.14 11.69 3.95
N ALA A 64 -0.14 11.44 4.78
CA ALA A 64 0.39 12.45 5.68
C ALA A 64 1.58 13.20 5.11
N GLN A 65 2.47 12.50 4.44
CA GLN A 65 3.68 13.14 3.93
C GLN A 65 4.19 12.42 2.68
N TRP A 66 4.68 13.21 1.73
CA TRP A 66 5.22 12.73 0.46
C TRP A 66 6.72 12.93 0.44
N GLY A 67 7.47 11.84 0.40
CA GLY A 67 8.91 11.88 0.25
C GLY A 67 9.35 11.46 -1.15
N GLU A 68 10.65 11.44 -1.37
CA GLU A 68 11.19 11.02 -2.66
C GLU A 68 10.96 9.54 -2.93
N ASP A 69 11.20 8.70 -1.92
CA ASP A 69 11.12 7.25 -2.06
C ASP A 69 9.99 6.63 -1.25
N VAL A 70 9.32 7.41 -0.40
CA VAL A 70 8.34 6.88 0.52
C VAL A 70 7.17 7.85 0.68
N ILE A 71 5.98 7.28 0.82
CA ILE A 71 4.78 8.01 1.19
C ILE A 71 4.38 7.56 2.58
N LEU A 72 4.30 8.50 3.51
CA LEU A 72 3.86 8.20 4.87
C LEU A 72 2.37 8.39 4.98
N VAL A 73 1.69 7.38 5.48
CA VAL A 73 0.24 7.40 5.65
C VAL A 73 -0.12 7.21 7.11
N ASN A 74 -1.25 7.76 7.49
CA ASN A 74 -1.78 7.65 8.84
C ASN A 74 -3.18 7.08 8.72
N THR A 75 -3.26 5.79 8.42
CA THR A 75 -4.52 5.15 8.13
C THR A 75 -4.97 4.24 9.25
N GLU A 76 -6.29 4.16 9.43
CA GLU A 76 -6.92 3.18 10.30
C GLU A 76 -7.50 2.01 9.51
N VAL A 77 -7.32 2.01 8.20
CA VAL A 77 -7.76 0.89 7.37
C VAL A 77 -6.98 -0.35 7.79
N ALA A 78 -7.71 -1.44 8.02
CA ALA A 78 -7.08 -2.70 8.39
C ALA A 78 -6.33 -3.25 7.18
N ILE A 79 -5.01 -3.28 7.28
CA ILE A 79 -4.17 -3.82 6.24
C ILE A 79 -3.67 -5.17 6.71
N PRO A 80 -3.92 -6.25 5.95
CA PRO A 80 -3.43 -7.56 6.34
C PRO A 80 -1.91 -7.51 6.45
N GLU A 81 -1.40 -7.91 7.61
CA GLU A 81 0.04 -8.06 7.76
C GLU A 81 0.54 -9.08 6.78
N ARG A 82 1.68 -8.78 6.17
CA ARG A 82 2.34 -9.77 5.36
C ARG A 82 2.77 -10.93 6.23
N PRO A 83 2.25 -12.14 6.00
CA PRO A 83 2.79 -13.27 6.71
C PRO A 83 4.25 -13.42 6.30
N SER A 84 5.13 -13.32 7.26
CA SER A 84 6.52 -13.63 7.06
C SER A 84 6.64 -15.14 7.15
N LEU A 85 6.86 -15.80 6.03
CA LEU A 85 7.09 -17.24 6.02
C LEU A 85 8.30 -17.59 6.87
N LEU A 86 9.33 -16.77 6.80
CA LEU A 86 10.52 -16.96 7.60
C LEU A 86 10.19 -16.92 9.09
N ARG A 87 9.36 -15.98 9.51
CA ARG A 87 8.96 -15.87 10.88
C ARG A 87 8.22 -17.11 11.34
N ARG A 88 7.34 -17.65 10.49
CA ARG A 88 6.61 -18.88 10.82
C ARG A 88 7.51 -20.09 10.88
N LEU A 89 8.43 -20.19 9.92
CA LEU A 89 9.36 -21.32 9.88
C LEU A 89 10.32 -21.31 11.07
N LEU A 90 10.64 -20.14 11.58
CA LEU A 90 11.52 -19.99 12.74
C LEU A 90 10.77 -19.97 14.05
N GLY A 91 9.48 -20.24 14.04
CA GLY A 91 8.67 -20.35 15.25
C GLY A 91 8.41 -19.04 15.97
N ARG A 92 8.34 -17.95 15.24
CA ARG A 92 8.14 -16.62 15.83
C ARG A 92 6.88 -15.95 15.35
#